data_5cb1e4977146b45e31462cc43b7e0a20
#
_entry.id   5cb1e4977146b45e31462cc43b7e0a20
#
_cell.length_a   1.000
_cell.length_b   1.000
_cell.length_c   1.000
_cell.angle_alpha   90.00
_cell.angle_beta   90.00
_cell.angle_gamma   90.00
#
_symmetry.space_group_name_H-M   'P 1'
#
loop_
_entity.id
_entity.type
_entity.pdbx_description
1 polymer ?
#
loop_
_entity_poly.entity_id
_entity_poly.type
_entity_poly.pdbx_seq_one_letter_code
_entity_poly.pdbx_strand_id
1 'polypeptide(L)'
;MEIAERLQELRKKAGYSQEQVAEMLGLSRQAISKWESGKGYPNIESLKCISKFFSVTIDELLSGEELITLAETENRSNLKKIYSFIYGILDMMAVTFILLPLYGNLVDGYIYSVNLLSFTDTTPIYLAI
;
A
#
# COMPACT_ATOMS: atom_id res chain seq x y z
N MET A 1 27.73 7.41 -6.90
CA MET A 1 27.88 5.92 -6.98
C MET A 1 26.49 5.34 -6.77
N GLU A 2 26.01 4.60 -7.73
CA GLU A 2 24.67 3.99 -7.64
C GLU A 2 24.67 2.81 -6.66
N ILE A 3 23.51 2.52 -6.07
CA ILE A 3 23.34 1.39 -5.13
C ILE A 3 23.85 0.06 -5.71
N ALA A 4 23.72 -0.14 -7.03
CA ALA A 4 24.18 -1.33 -7.72
C ALA A 4 25.69 -1.56 -7.55
N GLU A 5 26.48 -0.50 -7.79
CA GLU A 5 27.94 -0.53 -7.65
C GLU A 5 28.34 -0.69 -6.19
N ARG A 6 27.65 0.03 -5.28
CA ARG A 6 27.93 -0.02 -3.85
C ARG A 6 27.66 -1.39 -3.25
N LEU A 7 26.54 -2.00 -3.60
CA LEU A 7 26.19 -3.34 -3.14
C LEU A 7 27.20 -4.38 -3.64
N GLN A 8 27.59 -4.29 -4.91
CA GLN A 8 28.58 -5.20 -5.48
C GLN A 8 29.96 -5.03 -4.82
N GLU A 9 30.36 -3.78 -4.54
CA GLU A 9 31.63 -3.47 -3.86
C GLU A 9 31.66 -4.07 -2.43
N LEU A 10 30.60 -3.82 -1.63
CA LEU A 10 30.49 -4.33 -0.28
C LEU A 10 30.52 -5.86 -0.25
N ARG A 11 29.78 -6.52 -1.15
CA ARG A 11 29.78 -7.96 -1.24
C ARG A 11 31.16 -8.53 -1.61
N LYS A 12 31.81 -7.98 -2.62
CA LYS A 12 33.14 -8.42 -3.05
C LYS A 12 34.19 -8.19 -1.97
N LYS A 13 34.14 -7.05 -1.29
CA LYS A 13 35.03 -6.72 -0.18
C LYS A 13 34.88 -7.67 0.99
N ALA A 14 33.66 -8.13 1.25
CA ALA A 14 33.37 -9.12 2.28
C ALA A 14 33.67 -10.57 1.83
N GLY A 15 33.98 -10.81 0.55
CA GLY A 15 34.34 -12.13 0.02
C GLY A 15 33.15 -13.05 -0.25
N TYR A 16 31.93 -12.53 -0.32
CA TYR A 16 30.72 -13.33 -0.53
C TYR A 16 30.31 -13.43 -2.00
N SER A 17 29.76 -14.60 -2.37
CA SER A 17 29.02 -14.75 -3.64
C SER A 17 27.62 -14.11 -3.54
N GLN A 18 26.98 -13.84 -4.68
CA GLN A 18 25.59 -13.37 -4.73
C GLN A 18 24.64 -14.37 -4.03
N GLU A 19 24.90 -15.65 -4.16
CA GLU A 19 24.11 -16.72 -3.56
C GLU A 19 24.24 -16.74 -2.03
N GLN A 20 25.47 -16.61 -1.52
CA GLN A 20 25.71 -16.53 -0.08
C GLN A 20 25.04 -15.31 0.57
N VAL A 21 25.14 -14.15 -0.05
CA VAL A 21 24.46 -12.95 0.47
C VAL A 21 22.95 -13.12 0.44
N ALA A 22 22.41 -13.68 -0.64
CA ALA A 22 20.97 -13.94 -0.75
C ALA A 22 20.50 -14.89 0.35
N GLU A 23 21.19 -15.98 0.59
CA GLU A 23 20.88 -16.94 1.65
C GLU A 23 20.92 -16.30 3.04
N MET A 24 21.99 -15.55 3.35
CA MET A 24 22.15 -14.87 4.63
C MET A 24 21.08 -13.79 4.90
N LEU A 25 20.61 -13.13 3.87
CA LEU A 25 19.57 -12.10 3.94
C LEU A 25 18.13 -12.66 3.81
N GLY A 26 17.98 -13.97 3.57
CA GLY A 26 16.67 -14.57 3.31
C GLY A 26 16.02 -14.10 2.00
N LEU A 27 16.85 -13.78 0.99
CA LEU A 27 16.44 -13.24 -0.31
C LEU A 27 16.76 -14.25 -1.44
N SER A 28 16.20 -14.01 -2.62
CA SER A 28 16.57 -14.78 -3.79
C SER A 28 17.87 -14.27 -4.43
N ARG A 29 18.68 -15.18 -4.99
CA ARG A 29 19.87 -14.80 -5.76
C ARG A 29 19.51 -13.87 -6.93
N GLN A 30 18.33 -14.08 -7.58
CA GLN A 30 17.86 -13.22 -8.66
C GLN A 30 17.64 -11.78 -8.20
N ALA A 31 17.15 -11.56 -6.97
CA ALA A 31 16.99 -10.22 -6.42
C ALA A 31 18.35 -9.51 -6.29
N ILE A 32 19.33 -10.16 -5.67
CA ILE A 32 20.70 -9.62 -5.53
C ILE A 32 21.30 -9.32 -6.89
N SER A 33 21.24 -10.26 -7.84
CA SER A 33 21.75 -10.08 -9.20
C SER A 33 21.07 -8.93 -9.94
N LYS A 34 19.75 -8.78 -9.79
CA LYS A 34 18.98 -7.69 -10.39
C LYS A 34 19.41 -6.33 -9.85
N TRP A 35 19.62 -6.21 -8.56
CA TRP A 35 20.05 -4.97 -7.93
C TRP A 35 21.49 -4.61 -8.30
N GLU A 36 22.43 -5.56 -8.26
CA GLU A 36 23.82 -5.32 -8.65
C GLU A 36 24.00 -5.01 -10.13
N SER A 37 23.04 -5.40 -10.98
CA SER A 37 23.05 -5.06 -12.41
C SER A 37 22.31 -3.76 -12.77
N GLY A 38 21.81 -3.03 -11.77
CA GLY A 38 21.07 -1.79 -11.98
C GLY A 38 19.68 -1.96 -12.60
N LYS A 39 19.18 -3.21 -12.71
CA LYS A 39 17.87 -3.51 -13.32
C LYS A 39 16.70 -3.37 -12.35
N GLY A 40 16.95 -2.94 -11.12
CA GLY A 40 15.93 -2.71 -10.10
C GLY A 40 16.55 -2.28 -8.80
N TYR A 41 15.69 -1.85 -7.87
CA TYR A 41 16.08 -1.37 -6.56
C TYR A 41 15.53 -2.27 -5.46
N PRO A 42 16.27 -2.47 -4.34
CA PRO A 42 15.74 -3.11 -3.16
C PRO A 42 14.67 -2.23 -2.50
N ASN A 43 13.67 -2.87 -1.90
CA ASN A 43 12.70 -2.16 -1.06
C ASN A 43 13.34 -1.75 0.28
N ILE A 44 12.64 -0.92 1.06
CA ILE A 44 13.18 -0.38 2.31
C ILE A 44 13.54 -1.46 3.35
N GLU A 45 12.79 -2.56 3.38
CA GLU A 45 13.07 -3.67 4.28
C GLU A 45 14.36 -4.42 3.89
N SER A 46 14.52 -4.65 2.59
CA SER A 46 15.76 -5.24 2.05
C SER A 46 16.96 -4.32 2.28
N LEU A 47 16.80 -3.01 2.13
CA LEU A 47 17.85 -2.03 2.44
C LEU A 47 18.25 -2.06 3.91
N LYS A 48 17.29 -2.16 4.83
CA LYS A 48 17.57 -2.30 6.26
C LYS A 48 18.34 -3.59 6.56
N CYS A 49 17.98 -4.69 5.91
CA CYS A 49 18.70 -5.96 6.05
C CYS A 49 20.13 -5.86 5.53
N ILE A 50 20.32 -5.30 4.34
CA ILE A 50 21.63 -5.08 3.71
C ILE A 50 22.50 -4.16 4.58
N SER A 51 21.95 -3.04 5.04
CA SER A 51 22.60 -2.07 5.93
C SER A 51 23.12 -2.75 7.21
N LYS A 52 22.27 -3.52 7.87
CA LYS A 52 22.66 -4.27 9.08
C LYS A 52 23.73 -5.33 8.79
N PHE A 53 23.57 -6.05 7.70
CA PHE A 53 24.49 -7.14 7.34
C PHE A 53 25.90 -6.66 7.04
N PHE A 54 26.02 -5.57 6.28
CA PHE A 54 27.31 -4.97 5.94
C PHE A 54 27.78 -3.90 6.95
N SER A 55 27.03 -3.64 8.01
CA SER A 55 27.32 -2.60 9.02
C SER A 55 27.58 -1.21 8.42
N VAL A 56 26.75 -0.85 7.43
CA VAL A 56 26.75 0.47 6.77
C VAL A 56 25.39 1.14 6.97
N THR A 57 25.34 2.46 6.87
CA THR A 57 24.07 3.19 6.93
C THR A 57 23.32 3.12 5.61
N ILE A 58 22.01 3.37 5.62
CA ILE A 58 21.22 3.44 4.38
C ILE A 58 21.68 4.61 3.52
N ASP A 59 22.07 5.73 4.15
CA ASP A 59 22.61 6.91 3.47
C ASP A 59 23.94 6.63 2.75
N GLU A 60 24.74 5.70 3.28
CA GLU A 60 25.96 5.24 2.62
C GLU A 60 25.69 4.26 1.48
N LEU A 61 24.54 3.58 1.49
CA LEU A 61 24.10 2.68 0.43
C LEU A 61 23.49 3.43 -0.75
N LEU A 62 22.80 4.54 -0.49
CA LEU A 62 22.01 5.29 -1.44
C LEU A 62 22.60 6.70 -1.66
N SER A 63 22.51 7.19 -2.89
CA SER A 63 22.69 8.61 -3.15
C SER A 63 21.49 9.43 -2.63
N GLY A 64 21.66 10.74 -2.43
CA GLY A 64 20.57 11.60 -1.96
C GLY A 64 19.34 11.59 -2.89
N GLU A 65 19.54 11.51 -4.20
CA GLU A 65 18.45 11.41 -5.19
C GLU A 65 17.73 10.07 -5.11
N GLU A 66 18.43 8.97 -4.88
CA GLU A 66 17.84 7.65 -4.68
C GLU A 66 17.01 7.56 -3.42
N LEU A 67 17.43 8.22 -2.34
CA LEU A 67 16.65 8.33 -1.10
C LEU A 67 15.32 9.06 -1.31
N ILE A 68 15.32 10.16 -2.05
CA ILE A 68 14.11 10.92 -2.36
C ILE A 68 13.14 10.09 -3.19
N THR A 69 13.61 9.44 -4.26
CA THR A 69 12.76 8.61 -5.13
C THR A 69 12.19 7.40 -4.39
N LEU A 70 12.95 6.80 -3.47
CA LEU A 70 12.50 5.70 -2.65
C LEU A 70 11.39 6.15 -1.68
N ALA A 71 11.59 7.27 -0.99
CA ALA A 71 10.61 7.86 -0.07
C ALA A 71 9.30 8.22 -0.80
N GLU A 72 9.37 8.79 -2.00
CA GLU A 72 8.20 9.10 -2.82
C GLU A 72 7.45 7.84 -3.27
N THR A 73 8.18 6.80 -3.67
CA THR A 73 7.58 5.54 -4.12
C THR A 73 6.88 4.82 -2.98
N GLU A 74 7.47 4.81 -1.80
CA GLU A 74 6.88 4.21 -0.61
C GLU A 74 5.64 4.99 -0.14
N ASN A 75 5.71 6.31 -0.15
CA ASN A 75 4.56 7.16 0.18
C ASN A 75 3.38 6.93 -0.78
N ARG A 76 3.62 6.83 -2.08
CA ARG A 76 2.59 6.48 -3.07
C ARG A 76 1.97 5.11 -2.82
N SER A 77 2.78 4.13 -2.47
CA SER A 77 2.29 2.78 -2.16
C SER A 77 1.40 2.77 -0.93
N ASN A 78 1.79 3.48 0.12
CA ASN A 78 1.03 3.60 1.36
C ASN A 78 -0.28 4.36 1.15
N LEU A 79 -0.27 5.45 0.39
CA LEU A 79 -1.47 6.19 0.02
C LEU A 79 -2.48 5.32 -0.74
N LYS A 80 -2.03 4.52 -1.71
CA LYS A 80 -2.91 3.59 -2.44
C LYS A 80 -3.60 2.59 -1.50
N LYS A 81 -2.88 2.04 -0.52
CA LYS A 81 -3.44 1.12 0.47
C LYS A 81 -4.50 1.81 1.33
N ILE A 82 -4.21 3.03 1.79
CA ILE A 82 -5.13 3.84 2.60
C ILE A 82 -6.39 4.17 1.81
N TYR A 83 -6.27 4.63 0.56
CA TYR A 83 -7.43 4.92 -0.29
C TYR A 83 -8.28 3.67 -0.54
N SER A 84 -7.67 2.52 -0.85
CA SER A 84 -8.40 1.27 -1.03
C SER A 84 -9.19 0.88 0.23
N PHE A 85 -8.61 1.08 1.41
CA PHE A 85 -9.28 0.81 2.68
C PHE A 85 -10.44 1.78 2.94
N ILE A 86 -10.26 3.08 2.68
CA ILE A 86 -11.31 4.09 2.81
C ILE A 86 -12.48 3.79 1.87
N TYR A 87 -12.22 3.46 0.60
CA TYR A 87 -13.27 3.09 -0.34
C TYR A 87 -14.05 1.86 0.11
N GLY A 88 -13.37 0.84 0.64
CA GLY A 88 -14.02 -0.34 1.21
C GLY A 88 -14.96 0.00 2.37
N ILE A 89 -14.57 0.92 3.26
CA ILE A 89 -15.43 1.38 4.35
C ILE A 89 -16.64 2.16 3.80
N LEU A 90 -16.44 3.05 2.83
CA LEU A 90 -17.52 3.82 2.20
C LEU A 90 -18.54 2.91 1.51
N ASP A 91 -18.09 1.88 0.80
CA ASP A 91 -18.97 0.88 0.18
C ASP A 91 -19.78 0.13 1.22
N MET A 92 -19.15 -0.30 2.32
CA MET A 92 -19.87 -0.94 3.45
C MET A 92 -20.90 0.00 4.09
N MET A 93 -20.58 1.27 4.26
CA MET A 93 -21.51 2.27 4.76
C MET A 93 -22.69 2.47 3.81
N ALA A 94 -22.44 2.58 2.51
CA ALA A 94 -23.47 2.74 1.49
C ALA A 94 -24.46 1.55 1.51
N VAL A 95 -23.94 0.32 1.53
CA VAL A 95 -24.74 -0.89 1.65
C VAL A 95 -25.56 -0.89 2.95
N THR A 96 -24.96 -0.46 4.07
CA THR A 96 -25.63 -0.36 5.36
C THR A 96 -26.79 0.63 5.31
N PHE A 97 -26.60 1.81 4.73
CA PHE A 97 -27.67 2.81 4.57
C PHE A 97 -28.82 2.33 3.68
N ILE A 98 -28.54 1.51 2.66
CA ILE A 98 -29.55 0.94 1.76
C ILE A 98 -30.37 -0.13 2.49
N LEU A 99 -29.73 -0.98 3.31
CA LEU A 99 -30.36 -2.13 3.93
C LEU A 99 -31.03 -1.80 5.27
N LEU A 100 -30.50 -0.85 6.04
CA LEU A 100 -31.07 -0.49 7.33
C LEU A 100 -32.38 0.29 7.17
N PRO A 101 -33.39 0.00 8.00
CA PRO A 101 -34.67 0.71 7.99
C PRO A 101 -34.55 2.08 8.65
N LEU A 102 -33.81 2.98 8.02
CA LEU A 102 -33.56 4.35 8.53
C LEU A 102 -34.57 5.39 8.04
N TYR A 103 -35.42 5.01 7.08
CA TYR A 103 -36.38 5.91 6.49
C TYR A 103 -37.77 5.69 7.07
N GLY A 104 -38.43 6.76 7.48
CA GLY A 104 -39.81 6.72 7.97
C GLY A 104 -40.81 6.78 6.81
N ASN A 105 -41.67 5.80 6.67
CA ASN A 105 -42.81 5.84 5.76
C ASN A 105 -44.13 5.96 6.56
N LEU A 106 -45.00 6.89 6.16
CA LEU A 106 -46.28 7.14 6.82
C LEU A 106 -47.35 6.29 6.12
N VAL A 107 -47.87 5.28 6.85
CA VAL A 107 -48.98 4.45 6.38
C VAL A 107 -50.08 4.46 7.44
N ASP A 108 -51.32 4.83 7.07
CA ASP A 108 -52.49 4.87 7.94
C ASP A 108 -52.29 5.66 9.27
N GLY A 109 -51.50 6.75 9.21
CA GLY A 109 -51.20 7.61 10.36
C GLY A 109 -50.11 7.08 11.29
N TYR A 110 -49.48 5.96 10.97
CA TYR A 110 -48.33 5.43 11.70
C TYR A 110 -47.05 5.52 10.89
N ILE A 111 -45.92 5.82 11.55
CA ILE A 111 -44.62 5.87 10.93
C ILE A 111 -43.92 4.52 11.05
N TYR A 112 -43.71 3.85 9.93
CA TYR A 112 -42.93 2.62 9.86
C TYR A 112 -41.55 2.91 9.36
N SER A 113 -40.53 2.31 9.98
CA SER A 113 -39.15 2.40 9.45
C SER A 113 -38.97 1.41 8.30
N VAL A 114 -38.52 1.93 7.16
CA VAL A 114 -38.32 1.19 5.92
C VAL A 114 -36.89 1.37 5.41
N ASN A 115 -36.38 0.40 4.66
CA ASN A 115 -35.10 0.56 3.96
C ASN A 115 -35.27 1.44 2.70
N LEU A 116 -34.17 1.93 2.14
CA LEU A 116 -34.19 2.81 0.97
C LEU A 116 -34.87 2.16 -0.24
N LEU A 117 -34.71 0.85 -0.44
CA LEU A 117 -35.33 0.12 -1.55
C LEU A 117 -36.85 0.06 -1.47
N SER A 118 -37.39 0.00 -0.26
CA SER A 118 -38.86 0.02 -0.02
C SER A 118 -39.45 1.42 -0.06
N PHE A 119 -38.62 2.47 0.07
CA PHE A 119 -39.05 3.86 0.06
C PHE A 119 -39.43 4.37 -1.34
N THR A 120 -39.03 3.69 -2.41
CA THR A 120 -39.26 4.11 -3.82
C THR A 120 -40.69 3.94 -4.29
N ASP A 121 -41.55 3.26 -3.53
CA ASP A 121 -42.98 3.04 -3.87
C ASP A 121 -43.93 4.14 -3.34
N THR A 122 -43.40 5.16 -2.68
CA THR A 122 -44.23 6.28 -2.20
C THR A 122 -44.30 7.36 -3.25
N THR A 123 -45.52 7.67 -3.70
CA THR A 123 -45.83 8.81 -4.55
C THR A 123 -45.18 10.10 -4.02
N PRO A 124 -44.58 10.91 -4.89
CA PRO A 124 -43.94 12.14 -4.44
C PRO A 124 -44.98 13.09 -3.84
N ILE A 125 -44.72 13.50 -2.61
CA ILE A 125 -45.54 14.46 -1.80
C ILE A 125 -45.76 15.81 -2.50
N TYR A 126 -45.19 16.03 -3.67
CA TYR A 126 -45.22 17.30 -4.42
C TYR A 126 -46.46 17.52 -5.32
N LEU A 127 -47.45 16.62 -5.26
CA LEU A 127 -48.67 16.78 -6.11
C LEU A 127 -49.95 17.06 -5.29
N ALA A 128 -49.80 17.60 -4.07
CA ALA A 128 -50.94 18.03 -3.26
C ALA A 128 -50.74 19.47 -2.72
N ILE A 129 -50.57 20.45 -3.63
CA ILE A 129 -50.88 21.87 -3.37
C ILE A 129 -51.56 22.44 -4.63
#